data_7f1e7d19dbe25a7d1156559b306b02dd
#
_entry.id   7f1e7d19dbe25a7d1156559b306b02dd
#
_cell.length_a   1.000
_cell.length_b   1.000
_cell.length_c   1.000
_cell.angle_alpha   90.00
_cell.angle_beta   90.00
_cell.angle_gamma   90.00
#
_symmetry.space_group_name_H-M   'P 1'
#
loop_
_entity.id
_entity.type
_entity.pdbx_description
1 polymer ?
#
loop_
_entity_poly.entity_id
_entity_poly.type
_entity_poly.pdbx_seq_one_letter_code
_entity_poly.pdbx_strand_id
1 'polypeptide(L)'
;MIKARLLVNDDYMTLVKWWSANRFPAVNFDWLPQVDGVLQGIMIYNDEVEICAGFIINTTVPKGAMVEYIVANFNVKDRALRKESLQLLINTISEVCKGMGKSFVFTSLKNEGLKSSFEDCGFVIGSTNTCEMIKNL
;
A
#
# COMPACT_ATOMS: atom_id res chain seq x y z
N MET A 1 -8.03 1.82 18.96
CA MET A 1 -6.87 0.97 18.60
C MET A 1 -6.93 0.62 17.12
N ILE A 2 -5.86 0.86 16.41
CA ILE A 2 -5.77 0.50 15.00
C ILE A 2 -5.39 -0.96 14.81
N LYS A 3 -5.91 -1.55 13.75
CA LYS A 3 -5.74 -2.97 13.42
C LYS A 3 -5.45 -3.13 11.93
N ALA A 4 -4.86 -4.26 11.58
CA ALA A 4 -4.59 -4.63 10.20
C ALA A 4 -5.38 -5.90 9.85
N ARG A 5 -5.88 -5.95 8.61
CA ARG A 5 -6.48 -7.15 8.04
C ARG A 5 -6.14 -7.27 6.56
N LEU A 6 -6.31 -8.44 6.02
CA LEU A 6 -6.17 -8.64 4.58
C LEU A 6 -7.29 -7.90 3.83
N LEU A 7 -6.99 -7.41 2.64
CA LEU A 7 -8.01 -6.89 1.73
C LEU A 7 -8.92 -8.03 1.26
N VAL A 8 -10.18 -7.69 1.04
CA VAL A 8 -11.14 -8.51 0.32
C VAL A 8 -11.65 -7.74 -0.89
N ASN A 9 -12.23 -8.42 -1.86
CA ASN A 9 -12.64 -7.78 -3.11
C ASN A 9 -13.71 -6.71 -2.92
N ASP A 10 -14.54 -6.83 -1.90
CA ASP A 10 -15.52 -5.81 -1.55
C ASP A 10 -14.90 -4.47 -1.14
N ASP A 11 -13.64 -4.47 -0.74
CA ASP A 11 -12.91 -3.24 -0.42
C ASP A 11 -12.66 -2.37 -1.65
N TYR A 12 -12.71 -2.93 -2.85
CA TYR A 12 -12.38 -2.19 -4.06
C TYR A 12 -13.19 -0.89 -4.20
N MET A 13 -14.49 -0.94 -3.93
CA MET A 13 -15.35 0.26 -4.06
C MET A 13 -14.96 1.34 -3.05
N THR A 14 -14.53 0.96 -1.85
CA THR A 14 -14.00 1.89 -0.87
C THR A 14 -12.73 2.57 -1.40
N LEU A 15 -11.83 1.80 -2.00
CA LEU A 15 -10.59 2.32 -2.57
C LEU A 15 -10.85 3.26 -3.75
N VAL A 16 -11.83 2.94 -4.58
CA VAL A 16 -12.26 3.82 -5.68
C VAL A 16 -12.66 5.20 -5.15
N LYS A 17 -13.43 5.23 -4.06
CA LYS A 17 -13.81 6.48 -3.40
C LYS A 17 -12.59 7.25 -2.88
N TRP A 18 -11.64 6.55 -2.30
CA TRP A 18 -10.43 7.18 -1.76
C TRP A 18 -9.54 7.75 -2.88
N TRP A 19 -9.35 7.02 -3.98
CA TRP A 19 -8.61 7.55 -5.12
C TRP A 19 -9.28 8.80 -5.68
N SER A 20 -10.60 8.76 -5.85
CA SER A 20 -11.36 9.92 -6.35
C SER A 20 -11.23 11.12 -5.43
N ALA A 21 -11.36 10.93 -4.10
CA ALA A 21 -11.22 12.01 -3.12
C ALA A 21 -9.83 12.62 -3.11
N ASN A 22 -8.79 11.82 -3.41
CA ASN A 22 -7.40 12.27 -3.52
C ASN A 22 -7.05 12.77 -4.93
N ARG A 23 -8.05 12.88 -5.82
CA ARG A 23 -7.91 13.34 -7.20
C ARG A 23 -7.00 12.47 -8.05
N PHE A 24 -6.99 11.19 -7.79
CA PHE A 24 -6.32 10.20 -8.63
C PHE A 24 -7.35 9.41 -9.43
N PRO A 25 -7.03 9.02 -10.67
CA PRO A 25 -7.87 8.05 -11.38
C PRO A 25 -7.95 6.75 -10.58
N ALA A 26 -9.12 6.15 -10.54
CA ALA A 26 -9.26 4.83 -9.93
C ALA A 26 -8.40 3.82 -10.69
N VAL A 27 -7.68 2.98 -9.96
CA VAL A 27 -6.93 1.89 -10.58
C VAL A 27 -7.91 0.81 -10.99
N ASN A 28 -7.83 0.36 -12.24
CA ASN A 28 -8.67 -0.72 -12.73
C ASN A 28 -8.43 -1.97 -11.89
N PHE A 29 -9.49 -2.67 -11.54
CA PHE A 29 -9.40 -3.88 -10.72
C PHE A 29 -8.39 -4.89 -11.28
N ASP A 30 -8.37 -5.06 -12.60
CA ASP A 30 -7.46 -6.01 -13.25
C ASP A 30 -5.99 -5.60 -13.21
N TRP A 31 -5.69 -4.36 -12.82
CA TRP A 31 -4.31 -3.87 -12.67
C TRP A 31 -3.79 -4.02 -11.25
N LEU A 32 -4.66 -4.40 -10.32
CA LEU A 32 -4.28 -4.56 -8.93
C LEU A 32 -3.72 -5.97 -8.67
N PRO A 33 -2.78 -6.11 -7.75
CA PRO A 33 -2.22 -7.41 -7.39
C PRO A 33 -3.31 -8.38 -6.91
N GLN A 34 -3.33 -9.56 -7.47
CA GLN A 34 -4.32 -10.59 -7.15
C GLN A 34 -3.67 -11.97 -7.12
N VAL A 35 -4.23 -12.86 -6.29
CA VAL A 35 -3.98 -14.30 -6.34
C VAL A 35 -5.34 -14.99 -6.41
N ASP A 36 -5.55 -15.80 -7.44
CA ASP A 36 -6.82 -16.47 -7.69
C ASP A 36 -8.03 -15.53 -7.68
N GLY A 37 -7.84 -14.32 -8.24
CA GLY A 37 -8.89 -13.30 -8.33
C GLY A 37 -9.15 -12.54 -7.03
N VAL A 38 -8.36 -12.74 -5.99
CA VAL A 38 -8.49 -12.05 -4.70
C VAL A 38 -7.40 -11.01 -4.53
N LEU A 39 -7.79 -9.77 -4.20
CA LEU A 39 -6.84 -8.67 -3.98
C LEU A 39 -5.80 -9.04 -2.93
N GLN A 40 -4.55 -8.70 -3.21
CA GLN A 40 -3.41 -8.95 -2.33
C GLN A 40 -2.92 -7.66 -1.69
N GLY A 41 -3.34 -7.42 -0.47
CA GLY A 41 -2.95 -6.22 0.26
C GLY A 41 -3.50 -6.20 1.68
N ILE A 42 -3.28 -5.07 2.33
CA ILE A 42 -3.60 -4.88 3.74
C ILE A 42 -4.48 -3.63 3.88
N MET A 43 -5.49 -3.73 4.74
CA MET A 43 -6.33 -2.63 5.18
C MET A 43 -6.03 -2.32 6.63
N ILE A 44 -5.81 -1.04 6.94
CA ILE A 44 -5.70 -0.57 8.31
C ILE A 44 -7.01 0.11 8.70
N TYR A 45 -7.54 -0.26 9.83
CA TYR A 45 -8.83 0.23 10.31
C TYR A 45 -8.81 0.35 11.83
N ASN A 46 -9.76 1.09 12.37
CA ASN A 46 -10.10 1.05 13.79
C ASN A 46 -11.59 0.66 13.91
N ASP A 47 -12.14 0.71 15.11
CA ASP A 47 -13.45 0.12 15.43
C ASP A 47 -14.57 0.49 14.45
N GLU A 48 -14.50 1.64 13.78
CA GLU A 48 -15.59 2.14 12.95
C GLU A 48 -15.18 2.68 11.59
N VAL A 49 -13.88 2.87 11.34
CA VAL A 49 -13.45 3.51 10.11
C VAL A 49 -12.22 2.80 9.53
N GLU A 50 -12.25 2.68 8.22
CA GLU A 50 -11.11 2.22 7.43
C GLU A 50 -10.22 3.42 7.13
N ILE A 51 -8.92 3.29 7.34
CA ILE A 51 -8.00 4.44 7.38
C ILE A 51 -7.07 4.50 6.18
N CYS A 52 -6.41 3.41 5.84
CA CYS A 52 -5.53 3.34 4.68
C CYS A 52 -5.33 1.90 4.22
N ALA A 53 -4.86 1.75 3.00
CA ALA A 53 -4.61 0.45 2.41
C ALA A 53 -3.38 0.50 1.50
N GLY A 54 -2.77 -0.65 1.28
CA GLY A 54 -1.67 -0.83 0.36
C GLY A 54 -1.63 -2.24 -0.17
N PHE A 55 -0.94 -2.43 -1.29
CA PHE A 55 -0.91 -3.69 -2.00
C PHE A 55 0.47 -4.31 -2.01
N ILE A 56 0.50 -5.63 -2.07
CA ILE A 56 1.72 -6.43 -2.20
C ILE A 56 1.76 -7.00 -3.60
N ILE A 57 2.82 -6.68 -4.33
CA ILE A 57 3.09 -7.34 -5.61
C ILE A 57 4.12 -8.43 -5.35
N ASN A 58 3.66 -9.68 -5.44
CA ASN A 58 4.56 -10.82 -5.35
C ASN A 58 5.25 -10.98 -6.70
N THR A 59 6.57 -10.82 -6.72
CA THR A 59 7.35 -10.87 -7.95
C THR A 59 7.91 -12.27 -8.18
N THR A 60 8.35 -12.51 -9.42
CA THR A 60 9.08 -13.75 -9.76
C THR A 60 10.52 -13.73 -9.26
N VAL A 61 11.00 -12.61 -8.72
CA VAL A 61 12.26 -12.58 -7.97
C VAL A 61 12.06 -13.35 -6.67
N PRO A 62 12.75 -14.49 -6.45
CA PRO A 62 12.42 -15.36 -5.32
C PRO A 62 12.46 -14.66 -3.97
N LYS A 63 13.38 -13.71 -3.77
CA LYS A 63 13.57 -13.03 -2.49
C LYS A 63 13.00 -11.61 -2.44
N GLY A 64 12.32 -11.16 -3.48
CA GLY A 64 11.84 -9.78 -3.58
C GLY A 64 10.34 -9.67 -3.73
N ALA A 65 9.77 -8.62 -3.13
CA ALA A 65 8.38 -8.21 -3.34
C ALA A 65 8.31 -6.69 -3.43
N MET A 66 7.18 -6.16 -3.91
CA MET A 66 6.95 -4.72 -4.02
C MET A 66 5.74 -4.30 -3.20
N VAL A 67 5.79 -3.07 -2.71
CA VAL A 67 4.62 -2.39 -2.13
C VAL A 67 4.17 -1.32 -3.12
N GLU A 68 2.89 -1.33 -3.47
CA GLU A 68 2.32 -0.36 -4.42
C GLU A 68 0.90 0.05 -4.03
N TYR A 69 0.42 1.09 -4.69
CA TYR A 69 -0.97 1.57 -4.61
C TYR A 69 -1.42 1.93 -3.20
N ILE A 70 -0.54 2.54 -2.40
CA ILE A 70 -0.93 3.01 -1.08
C ILE A 70 -1.91 4.17 -1.24
N VAL A 71 -3.03 4.08 -0.53
CA VAL A 71 -4.06 5.11 -0.54
C VAL A 71 -4.66 5.23 0.86
N ALA A 72 -5.06 6.44 1.22
CA ALA A 72 -5.64 6.74 2.53
C ALA A 72 -7.04 7.32 2.41
N ASN A 73 -7.84 7.09 3.44
CA ASN A 73 -9.16 7.68 3.57
C ASN A 73 -9.03 9.19 3.79
N PHE A 74 -9.45 9.97 2.80
CA PHE A 74 -9.37 11.42 2.82
C PHE A 74 -10.12 12.05 4.00
N ASN A 75 -11.15 11.38 4.51
CA ASN A 75 -11.97 11.90 5.60
C ASN A 75 -11.33 11.73 6.98
N VAL A 76 -10.30 10.93 7.11
CA VAL A 76 -9.54 10.81 8.37
C VAL A 76 -8.53 11.96 8.42
N LYS A 77 -8.78 12.95 9.26
CA LYS A 77 -7.99 14.20 9.32
C LYS A 77 -6.96 14.24 10.44
N ASP A 78 -7.07 13.38 11.44
CA ASP A 78 -6.14 13.32 12.56
C ASP A 78 -4.75 12.90 12.06
N ARG A 79 -3.80 13.81 12.15
CA ARG A 79 -2.44 13.60 11.63
C ARG A 79 -1.71 12.45 12.34
N ALA A 80 -1.84 12.39 13.65
CA ALA A 80 -1.20 11.35 14.45
C ALA A 80 -1.76 9.96 14.09
N LEU A 81 -3.07 9.87 13.95
CA LEU A 81 -3.74 8.64 13.55
C LEU A 81 -3.32 8.20 12.14
N ARG A 82 -3.26 9.15 11.20
CA ARG A 82 -2.82 8.86 9.82
C ARG A 82 -1.40 8.32 9.78
N LYS A 83 -0.50 8.97 10.50
CA LYS A 83 0.91 8.57 10.56
C LYS A 83 1.08 7.19 11.18
N GLU A 84 0.46 6.97 12.31
CA GLU A 84 0.49 5.68 13.02
C GLU A 84 -0.08 4.56 12.15
N SER A 85 -1.19 4.83 11.46
CA SER A 85 -1.84 3.86 10.58
C SER A 85 -0.96 3.51 9.38
N LEU A 86 -0.31 4.50 8.78
CA LEU A 86 0.59 4.28 7.66
C LEU A 86 1.81 3.45 8.08
N GLN A 87 2.38 3.72 9.24
CA GLN A 87 3.48 2.93 9.78
C GLN A 87 3.06 1.48 10.04
N LEU A 88 1.88 1.28 10.61
CA LEU A 88 1.34 -0.07 10.81
C LEU A 88 1.16 -0.79 9.47
N LEU A 89 0.64 -0.09 8.46
CA LEU A 89 0.46 -0.65 7.12
C LEU A 89 1.81 -1.13 6.55
N ILE A 90 2.82 -0.28 6.55
CA ILE A 90 4.13 -0.59 5.98
C ILE A 90 4.78 -1.76 6.74
N ASN A 91 4.73 -1.73 8.06
CA ASN A 91 5.30 -2.80 8.88
C ASN A 91 4.55 -4.12 8.70
N THR A 92 3.22 -4.08 8.60
CA THR A 92 2.41 -5.28 8.37
C THR A 92 2.73 -5.90 7.00
N ILE A 93 2.83 -5.08 5.95
CA ILE A 93 3.21 -5.56 4.63
C ILE A 93 4.60 -6.20 4.66
N SER A 94 5.54 -5.58 5.36
CA SER A 94 6.90 -6.12 5.50
C SER A 94 6.89 -7.49 6.19
N GLU A 95 6.11 -7.64 7.26
CA GLU A 95 5.99 -8.91 7.97
C GLU A 95 5.32 -10.00 7.10
N VAL A 96 4.29 -9.64 6.34
CA VAL A 96 3.65 -10.58 5.40
C VAL A 96 4.65 -11.04 4.36
N CYS A 97 5.42 -10.13 3.77
CA CYS A 97 6.43 -10.47 2.78
C CYS A 97 7.52 -11.38 3.37
N LYS A 98 7.94 -11.10 4.59
CA LYS A 98 8.89 -11.95 5.32
C LYS A 98 8.33 -13.36 5.49
N GLY A 99 7.05 -13.48 5.86
CA GLY A 99 6.36 -14.77 5.97
C GLY A 99 6.25 -15.51 4.65
N MET A 100 6.29 -14.81 3.52
CA MET A 100 6.32 -15.40 2.18
C MET A 100 7.73 -15.86 1.76
N GLY A 101 8.73 -15.72 2.61
CA GLY A 101 10.11 -16.08 2.31
C GLY A 101 10.91 -15.00 1.60
N LYS A 102 10.40 -13.77 1.53
CA LYS A 102 11.12 -12.66 0.92
C LYS A 102 12.17 -12.11 1.87
N SER A 103 13.30 -11.65 1.32
CA SER A 103 14.36 -11.03 2.10
C SER A 103 14.46 -9.52 1.87
N PHE A 104 13.73 -8.98 0.90
CA PHE A 104 13.63 -7.53 0.70
C PHE A 104 12.29 -7.16 0.08
N VAL A 105 11.90 -5.91 0.32
CA VAL A 105 10.70 -5.29 -0.24
C VAL A 105 11.13 -3.95 -0.81
N PHE A 106 10.63 -3.59 -2.00
CA PHE A 106 10.90 -2.27 -2.54
C PHE A 106 9.64 -1.58 -3.01
N THR A 107 9.73 -0.27 -3.17
CA THR A 107 8.64 0.59 -3.61
C THR A 107 9.21 1.76 -4.40
N SER A 108 8.36 2.43 -5.18
CA SER A 108 8.72 3.64 -5.90
C SER A 108 7.76 4.75 -5.49
N LEU A 109 8.29 5.86 -4.98
CA LEU A 109 7.51 6.92 -4.37
C LEU A 109 7.89 8.29 -4.94
N LYS A 110 6.91 9.18 -5.00
CA LYS A 110 7.13 10.62 -5.29
C LYS A 110 6.82 11.49 -4.08
N ASN A 111 5.89 11.08 -3.24
CA ASN A 111 5.39 11.87 -2.10
C ASN A 111 6.40 11.86 -0.97
N GLU A 112 6.88 13.06 -0.56
CA GLU A 112 7.88 13.20 0.50
C GLU A 112 7.36 12.75 1.87
N GLY A 113 6.09 12.96 2.16
CA GLY A 113 5.50 12.50 3.42
C GLY A 113 5.46 10.98 3.50
N LEU A 114 5.08 10.34 2.41
CA LEU A 114 5.07 8.89 2.31
C LEU A 114 6.49 8.32 2.40
N LYS A 115 7.44 8.94 1.73
CA LYS A 115 8.86 8.57 1.79
C LYS A 115 9.38 8.59 3.21
N SER A 116 9.08 9.66 3.98
CA SER A 116 9.45 9.76 5.38
C SER A 116 8.90 8.59 6.21
N SER A 117 7.66 8.21 5.99
CA SER A 117 7.05 7.08 6.69
C SER A 117 7.72 5.75 6.37
N PHE A 118 8.12 5.55 5.12
CA PHE A 118 8.90 4.36 4.74
C PHE A 118 10.27 4.35 5.42
N GLU A 119 10.94 5.49 5.46
CA GLU A 119 12.24 5.61 6.15
C GLU A 119 12.11 5.31 7.64
N ASP A 120 11.04 5.80 8.28
CA ASP A 120 10.76 5.50 9.70
C ASP A 120 10.54 4.00 9.95
N CYS A 121 10.13 3.27 8.92
CA CYS A 121 9.91 1.82 8.98
C CYS A 121 11.13 1.01 8.51
N GLY A 122 12.29 1.64 8.33
CA GLY A 122 13.53 0.96 8.01
C GLY A 122 13.87 0.86 6.53
N PHE A 123 13.09 1.48 5.65
CA PHE A 123 13.42 1.55 4.23
C PHE A 123 14.54 2.57 4.02
N VAL A 124 15.42 2.28 3.09
CA VAL A 124 16.52 3.18 2.72
C VAL A 124 16.36 3.60 1.25
N ILE A 125 16.83 4.81 0.96
CA ILE A 125 16.74 5.34 -0.39
C ILE A 125 17.71 4.56 -1.29
N GLY A 126 17.19 4.03 -2.39
CA GLY A 126 17.99 3.43 -3.46
C GLY A 126 18.27 4.45 -4.56
N SER A 127 17.75 4.21 -5.75
CA SER A 127 17.90 5.14 -6.88
C SER A 127 17.00 6.36 -6.75
N THR A 128 17.49 7.50 -7.23
CA THR A 128 16.71 8.74 -7.33
C THR A 128 16.63 9.17 -8.79
N ASN A 129 15.82 10.22 -9.06
CA ASN A 129 15.65 10.76 -10.43
C ASN A 129 15.14 9.71 -11.42
N THR A 130 14.24 8.85 -10.97
CA THR A 130 13.58 7.84 -11.80
C THR A 130 12.21 8.33 -12.23
N CYS A 131 11.67 7.73 -13.28
CA CYS A 131 10.30 7.99 -13.73
C CYS A 131 9.57 6.67 -13.99
N GLU A 132 8.26 6.71 -13.80
CA GLU A 132 7.39 5.61 -14.18
C GLU A 132 7.08 5.72 -15.68
N MET A 133 7.11 4.60 -16.38
CA MET A 133 6.74 4.55 -17.79
C MET A 133 5.77 3.41 -18.02
N ILE A 134 4.71 3.66 -18.79
CA ILE A 134 3.65 2.70 -19.05
C ILE A 134 3.37 2.65 -20.56
N LYS A 135 3.20 1.47 -21.08
CA LYS A 135 2.72 1.25 -22.44
C LYS A 135 1.50 0.33 -22.41
N ASN A 136 0.40 0.80 -22.96
CA ASN A 136 -0.77 -0.06 -23.12
C ASN A 136 -0.52 -1.02 -24.29
N LEU A 137 -0.89 -2.26 -24.09
CA LEU A 137 -0.67 -3.33 -25.07
C LEU A 137 -1.96 -3.71 -25.78
#